data_809d8ae16522d031deebfc2f6bc1d8e6
#
_entry.id   809d8ae16522d031deebfc2f6bc1d8e6
#
_cell.length_a   1.000
_cell.length_b   1.000
_cell.length_c   1.000
_cell.angle_alpha   90.00
_cell.angle_beta   90.00
_cell.angle_gamma   90.00
#
_symmetry.space_group_name_H-M   'P 1'
#
loop_
_entity.id
_entity.type
_entity.pdbx_description
1 polymer ?
#
loop_
_entity_poly.entity_id
_entity_poly.type
_entity_poly.pdbx_seq_one_letter_code
_entity_poly.pdbx_strand_id
1 'polypeptide(L)'
;MKTKFIIIGLVLAAVLSMSGCMPGSEQWNIRIAAHCYIKGGGLQEGEKLIFVNGIQRKCLREWQGQMCKYVAVKYTFRKANGNLDQRIIHLLMTEHCDSIIDCSYDGKAEWVNDNDLMMLRDIFPHGVFGGER
;
A
#
# COMPACT_ATOMS: atom_id res chain seq x y z
N MET A 1 0.70 -15.10 -7.54
CA MET A 1 1.01 -13.94 -8.39
C MET A 1 -0.11 -13.62 -9.36
N LYS A 2 -0.55 -14.59 -10.15
CA LYS A 2 -1.62 -14.34 -11.13
C LYS A 2 -2.92 -13.87 -10.48
N THR A 3 -3.24 -14.38 -9.30
CA THR A 3 -4.43 -13.97 -8.56
C THR A 3 -4.42 -12.48 -8.25
N LYS A 4 -3.23 -11.93 -7.96
CA LYS A 4 -3.10 -10.51 -7.62
C LYS A 4 -3.43 -9.61 -8.81
N PHE A 5 -3.05 -10.02 -10.03
CA PHE A 5 -3.39 -9.24 -11.23
C PHE A 5 -4.90 -9.18 -11.44
N ILE A 6 -5.57 -10.30 -11.22
CA ILE A 6 -7.03 -10.37 -11.39
C ILE A 6 -7.72 -9.45 -10.39
N ILE A 7 -7.24 -9.43 -9.14
CA ILE A 7 -7.83 -8.58 -8.10
C ILE A 7 -7.74 -7.10 -8.51
N ILE A 8 -6.60 -6.66 -9.01
CA ILE A 8 -6.44 -5.27 -9.44
C ILE A 8 -7.43 -4.94 -10.55
N GLY A 9 -7.58 -5.82 -11.53
CA GLY A 9 -8.50 -5.59 -12.63
C GLY A 9 -9.96 -5.49 -12.20
N LEU A 10 -10.36 -6.29 -11.24
CA LEU A 10 -11.73 -6.28 -10.76
C LEU A 10 -12.05 -5.02 -9.98
N VAL A 11 -11.13 -4.53 -9.17
CA VAL A 11 -11.36 -3.33 -8.36
C VAL A 11 -11.31 -2.07 -9.19
N LEU A 12 -10.63 -2.09 -10.31
CA LEU A 12 -10.51 -0.93 -11.19
C LEU A 12 -11.87 -0.34 -11.54
N ALA A 13 -12.83 -1.17 -11.91
CA ALA A 13 -14.16 -0.69 -12.28
C ALA A 13 -14.89 -0.03 -11.11
N ALA A 14 -14.70 -0.57 -9.89
CA ALA A 14 -15.37 -0.04 -8.71
C ALA A 14 -14.80 1.30 -8.25
N VAL A 15 -13.54 1.56 -8.52
CA VAL A 15 -12.86 2.76 -8.05
C VAL A 15 -12.96 3.92 -9.03
N LEU A 16 -13.38 3.67 -10.27
CA LEU A 16 -13.47 4.69 -11.31
C LEU A 16 -14.22 5.95 -10.89
N SER A 17 -15.30 5.80 -10.14
CA SER A 17 -16.13 6.94 -9.73
C SER A 17 -15.55 7.72 -8.55
N MET A 18 -14.50 7.21 -7.91
CA MET A 18 -13.99 7.77 -6.67
C MET A 18 -12.76 8.64 -6.83
N SER A 19 -12.16 8.65 -7.98
CA SER A 19 -10.84 9.21 -8.14
C SER A 19 -10.76 10.19 -9.31
N GLY A 20 -9.97 11.25 -9.14
CA GLY A 20 -9.59 12.12 -10.22
C GLY A 20 -8.38 11.62 -11.00
N CYS A 21 -7.80 10.47 -10.65
CA CYS A 21 -6.67 9.89 -11.37
C CYS A 21 -7.12 9.26 -12.68
N MET A 22 -6.25 9.30 -13.67
CA MET A 22 -6.55 8.66 -14.95
C MET A 22 -6.32 7.15 -14.85
N PRO A 23 -7.27 6.31 -15.33
CA PRO A 23 -7.06 4.88 -15.36
C PRO A 23 -5.81 4.52 -16.17
N GLY A 24 -5.03 3.55 -15.66
CA GLY A 24 -3.80 3.10 -16.32
C GLY A 24 -2.56 3.87 -15.93
N SER A 25 -2.67 5.00 -15.23
CA SER A 25 -1.50 5.70 -14.71
C SER A 25 -0.87 4.93 -13.56
N GLU A 26 0.40 5.19 -13.27
CA GLU A 26 1.06 4.57 -12.11
C GLU A 26 0.30 4.88 -10.82
N GLN A 27 -0.04 6.14 -10.62
CA GLN A 27 -0.73 6.55 -9.41
C GLN A 27 -2.07 5.84 -9.24
N TRP A 28 -2.83 5.72 -10.31
CA TRP A 28 -4.09 5.01 -10.32
C TRP A 28 -3.91 3.55 -9.92
N ASN A 29 -2.95 2.87 -10.55
CA ASN A 29 -2.68 1.46 -10.29
C ASN A 29 -2.23 1.23 -8.85
N ILE A 30 -1.41 2.12 -8.32
CA ILE A 30 -0.94 2.04 -6.94
C ILE A 30 -2.12 2.16 -5.97
N ARG A 31 -3.01 3.10 -6.20
CA ARG A 31 -4.15 3.31 -5.32
C ARG A 31 -5.11 2.11 -5.34
N ILE A 32 -5.34 1.55 -6.50
CA ILE A 32 -6.19 0.34 -6.62
C ILE A 32 -5.54 -0.83 -5.89
N ALA A 33 -4.25 -1.05 -6.11
CA ALA A 33 -3.53 -2.13 -5.46
C ALA A 33 -3.55 -1.98 -3.95
N ALA A 34 -3.29 -0.77 -3.46
CA ALA A 34 -3.30 -0.49 -2.03
C ALA A 34 -4.68 -0.78 -1.44
N HIS A 35 -5.73 -0.29 -2.09
CA HIS A 35 -7.10 -0.51 -1.61
C HIS A 35 -7.41 -2.01 -1.51
N CYS A 36 -7.08 -2.78 -2.55
CA CYS A 36 -7.32 -4.22 -2.56
C CYS A 36 -6.60 -4.93 -1.43
N TYR A 37 -5.31 -4.63 -1.27
CA TYR A 37 -4.49 -5.36 -0.31
C TYR A 37 -4.75 -4.92 1.13
N ILE A 38 -5.11 -3.66 1.34
CA ILE A 38 -5.53 -3.21 2.67
C ILE A 38 -6.77 -3.99 3.09
N LYS A 39 -7.76 -4.09 2.23
CA LYS A 39 -8.98 -4.84 2.54
C LYS A 39 -8.73 -6.33 2.66
N GLY A 40 -7.71 -6.84 1.97
CA GLY A 40 -7.38 -8.25 2.01
C GLY A 40 -6.58 -8.70 3.22
N GLY A 41 -5.88 -7.80 3.90
CA GLY A 41 -5.02 -8.19 5.02
C GLY A 41 -4.45 -7.05 5.85
N GLY A 42 -4.73 -5.81 5.49
CA GLY A 42 -4.21 -4.65 6.21
C GLY A 42 -5.07 -4.19 7.38
N LEU A 43 -6.16 -4.88 7.65
CA LEU A 43 -7.07 -4.53 8.73
C LEU A 43 -7.25 -5.74 9.64
N GLN A 44 -7.31 -5.48 10.95
CA GLN A 44 -7.60 -6.51 11.94
C GLN A 44 -9.09 -6.58 12.18
N GLU A 45 -9.50 -7.59 12.93
CA GLU A 45 -10.92 -7.76 13.25
C GLU A 45 -11.46 -6.50 13.94
N GLY A 46 -12.59 -6.03 13.47
CA GLY A 46 -13.23 -4.84 14.03
C GLY A 46 -12.73 -3.52 13.45
N GLU A 47 -11.70 -3.55 12.62
CA GLU A 47 -11.19 -2.35 11.98
C GLU A 47 -11.86 -2.13 10.63
N LYS A 48 -12.04 -0.86 10.27
CA LYS A 48 -12.65 -0.50 8.98
C LYS A 48 -11.81 0.54 8.28
N LEU A 49 -11.55 0.32 7.00
CA LEU A 49 -10.87 1.29 6.17
C LEU A 49 -11.76 2.50 5.97
N ILE A 50 -11.21 3.68 6.23
CA ILE A 50 -11.93 4.94 5.99
C ILE A 50 -11.51 5.51 4.65
N PHE A 51 -10.20 5.70 4.42
CA PHE A 51 -9.71 6.12 3.11
C PHE A 51 -8.21 5.84 2.98
N VAL A 52 -7.76 5.82 1.73
CA VAL A 52 -6.34 5.70 1.39
C VAL A 52 -5.81 7.11 1.25
N ASN A 53 -4.85 7.48 2.11
CA ASN A 53 -4.31 8.84 2.15
C ASN A 53 -3.46 9.15 0.92
N GLY A 54 -2.53 8.26 0.59
CA GLY A 54 -1.68 8.48 -0.58
C GLY A 54 -0.30 7.86 -0.44
N ILE A 55 0.49 8.07 -1.48
CA ILE A 55 1.82 7.54 -1.60
C ILE A 55 2.77 8.35 -0.73
N GLN A 56 3.47 7.68 0.18
CA GLN A 56 4.44 8.32 1.07
C GLN A 56 5.87 8.15 0.56
N ARG A 57 6.12 7.08 -0.20
CA ARG A 57 7.44 6.84 -0.78
C ARG A 57 7.27 5.99 -2.02
N LYS A 58 8.02 6.32 -3.07
CA LYS A 58 8.03 5.57 -4.32
C LYS A 58 9.43 5.65 -4.91
N CYS A 59 10.08 4.51 -5.13
CA CYS A 59 11.41 4.49 -5.71
C CYS A 59 11.65 3.18 -6.45
N LEU A 60 12.60 3.22 -7.39
CA LEU A 60 13.02 2.02 -8.08
C LEU A 60 13.75 1.10 -7.11
N ARG A 61 13.58 -0.20 -7.32
CA ARG A 61 14.21 -1.21 -6.48
C ARG A 61 14.50 -2.46 -7.29
N GLU A 62 15.74 -2.90 -7.27
CA GLU A 62 16.09 -4.17 -7.87
C GLU A 62 15.72 -5.29 -6.91
N TRP A 63 15.03 -6.31 -7.41
CA TRP A 63 14.62 -7.44 -6.61
C TRP A 63 14.62 -8.70 -7.46
N GLN A 64 15.40 -9.70 -7.01
CA GLN A 64 15.50 -10.99 -7.71
C GLN A 64 15.83 -10.84 -9.19
N GLY A 65 16.78 -9.97 -9.51
CA GLY A 65 17.23 -9.77 -10.86
C GLY A 65 16.32 -8.92 -11.74
N GLN A 66 15.26 -8.35 -11.17
CA GLN A 66 14.32 -7.50 -11.90
C GLN A 66 14.29 -6.10 -11.32
N MET A 67 14.12 -5.12 -12.21
CA MET A 67 13.86 -3.77 -11.76
C MET A 67 12.39 -3.65 -11.40
N CYS A 68 12.12 -3.27 -10.16
CA CYS A 68 10.77 -3.14 -9.61
C CYS A 68 10.58 -1.74 -9.06
N LYS A 69 9.41 -1.48 -8.50
CA LYS A 69 9.14 -0.24 -7.81
C LYS A 69 8.62 -0.55 -6.41
N TYR A 70 9.28 0.03 -5.41
CA TYR A 70 8.83 -0.02 -4.03
C TYR A 70 7.90 1.16 -3.78
N VAL A 71 6.74 0.91 -3.20
CA VAL A 71 5.76 1.96 -2.92
C VAL A 71 5.24 1.78 -1.50
N ALA A 72 5.25 2.86 -0.73
CA ALA A 72 4.65 2.88 0.59
C ALA A 72 3.42 3.77 0.55
N VAL A 73 2.28 3.26 0.97
CA VAL A 73 1.00 3.96 0.90
C VAL A 73 0.40 4.06 2.29
N LYS A 74 0.02 5.26 2.68
CA LYS A 74 -0.63 5.51 3.97
C LYS A 74 -2.14 5.37 3.83
N TYR A 75 -2.76 4.76 4.82
CA TYR A 75 -4.21 4.67 4.88
C TYR A 75 -4.71 4.94 6.30
N THR A 76 -5.94 5.43 6.38
CA THR A 76 -6.62 5.74 7.62
C THR A 76 -7.71 4.72 7.85
N PHE A 77 -7.78 4.20 9.07
CA PHE A 77 -8.79 3.21 9.41
C PHE A 77 -9.38 3.54 10.78
N ARG A 78 -10.57 3.00 11.04
CA ARG A 78 -11.21 3.12 12.34
C ARG A 78 -10.95 1.85 13.13
N LYS A 79 -10.45 2.02 14.34
CA LYS A 79 -10.23 0.90 15.27
C LYS A 79 -11.55 0.37 15.81
N ALA A 80 -11.51 -0.82 16.39
CA ALA A 80 -12.68 -1.41 17.02
C ALA A 80 -13.27 -0.51 18.12
N ASN A 81 -12.43 0.29 18.77
CA ASN A 81 -12.88 1.22 19.82
C ASN A 81 -13.45 2.54 19.27
N GLY A 82 -13.52 2.69 17.95
CA GLY A 82 -14.07 3.87 17.30
C GLY A 82 -13.07 4.96 16.98
N ASN A 83 -11.85 4.87 17.47
CA ASN A 83 -10.82 5.88 17.19
C ASN A 83 -10.20 5.66 15.82
N LEU A 84 -9.78 6.75 15.19
CA LEU A 84 -9.07 6.68 13.92
C LEU A 84 -7.58 6.47 14.15
N ASP A 85 -6.95 5.77 13.23
CA ASP A 85 -5.51 5.57 13.24
C ASP A 85 -5.02 5.42 11.81
N GLN A 86 -3.71 5.38 11.63
CA GLN A 86 -3.09 5.31 10.32
C GLN A 86 -2.04 4.22 10.28
N ARG A 87 -1.90 3.60 9.11
CA ARG A 87 -0.86 2.60 8.83
C ARG A 87 -0.27 2.82 7.46
N ILE A 88 0.85 2.15 7.25
CA ILE A 88 1.51 2.08 5.95
C ILE A 88 1.40 0.66 5.42
N ILE A 89 1.05 0.53 4.16
CA ILE A 89 1.19 -0.74 3.44
C ILE A 89 2.35 -0.59 2.48
N HIS A 90 3.20 -1.61 2.40
CA HIS A 90 4.36 -1.62 1.53
C HIS A 90 4.07 -2.53 0.35
N LEU A 91 4.28 -2.01 -0.85
CA LEU A 91 4.00 -2.73 -2.08
C LEU A 91 5.26 -2.83 -2.91
N LEU A 92 5.52 -4.00 -3.47
CA LEU A 92 6.53 -4.19 -4.49
C LEU A 92 5.80 -4.42 -5.79
N MET A 93 5.99 -3.52 -6.74
CA MET A 93 5.27 -3.54 -8.01
C MET A 93 6.26 -3.67 -9.17
N THR A 94 5.75 -4.02 -10.33
CA THR A 94 6.55 -3.98 -11.55
C THR A 94 7.05 -2.56 -11.78
N GLU A 95 8.07 -2.41 -12.61
CA GLU A 95 8.77 -1.13 -12.79
C GLU A 95 7.83 0.04 -13.11
N HIS A 96 6.78 -0.21 -13.86
CA HIS A 96 5.81 0.82 -14.25
C HIS A 96 4.51 0.73 -13.47
N CYS A 97 4.52 -0.02 -12.36
CA CYS A 97 3.36 -0.19 -11.49
C CYS A 97 2.14 -0.76 -12.21
N ASP A 98 2.38 -1.68 -13.14
CA ASP A 98 1.29 -2.35 -13.84
C ASP A 98 0.69 -3.47 -13.01
N SER A 99 1.48 -4.07 -12.12
CA SER A 99 1.07 -5.25 -11.36
C SER A 99 1.79 -5.30 -10.02
N ILE A 100 1.20 -6.02 -9.08
CA ILE A 100 1.81 -6.28 -7.77
C ILE A 100 2.67 -7.53 -7.85
N ILE A 101 3.89 -7.43 -7.32
CA ILE A 101 4.78 -8.58 -7.14
C ILE A 101 4.63 -9.13 -5.74
N ASP A 102 4.61 -8.27 -4.74
CA ASP A 102 4.49 -8.67 -3.35
C ASP A 102 3.94 -7.53 -2.50
N CYS A 103 3.54 -7.86 -1.29
CA CYS A 103 2.95 -6.91 -0.35
C CYS A 103 3.46 -7.21 1.06
N SER A 104 3.77 -6.17 1.81
CA SER A 104 4.18 -6.31 3.20
C SER A 104 3.37 -5.36 4.06
N TYR A 105 2.68 -5.90 5.07
CA TYR A 105 1.86 -5.09 5.96
C TYR A 105 2.66 -4.52 7.13
N ASP A 106 3.76 -5.18 7.49
CA ASP A 106 4.57 -4.80 8.65
C ASP A 106 5.93 -4.21 8.28
N GLY A 107 6.24 -4.13 6.99
CA GLY A 107 7.50 -3.58 6.53
C GLY A 107 8.70 -4.49 6.74
N LYS A 108 8.47 -5.77 7.01
CA LYS A 108 9.56 -6.72 7.29
C LYS A 108 9.98 -7.55 6.09
N ALA A 109 9.39 -7.33 4.93
CA ALA A 109 9.81 -8.03 3.72
C ALA A 109 11.25 -7.63 3.37
N GLU A 110 11.99 -8.55 2.75
CA GLU A 110 13.39 -8.32 2.43
C GLU A 110 13.60 -7.15 1.46
N TRP A 111 12.64 -6.88 0.62
CA TRP A 111 12.72 -5.77 -0.34
C TRP A 111 12.38 -4.41 0.28
N VAL A 112 12.02 -4.35 1.55
CA VAL A 112 11.90 -3.11 2.31
C VAL A 112 13.20 -2.94 3.08
N ASN A 113 13.89 -1.82 2.89
CA ASN A 113 15.18 -1.61 3.55
C ASN A 113 15.07 -0.60 4.69
N ASP A 114 16.15 -0.51 5.49
CA ASP A 114 16.14 0.36 6.66
C ASP A 114 15.99 1.83 6.30
N ASN A 115 16.50 2.23 5.16
CA ASN A 115 16.37 3.61 4.72
C ASN A 115 14.91 3.96 4.43
N ASP A 116 14.15 3.03 3.87
CA ASP A 116 12.72 3.23 3.65
C ASP A 116 12.01 3.48 4.97
N LEU A 117 12.30 2.65 5.97
CA LEU A 117 11.65 2.75 7.26
C LEU A 117 12.04 4.03 7.99
N MET A 118 13.29 4.46 7.87
CA MET A 118 13.73 5.72 8.46
C MET A 118 12.96 6.91 7.89
N MET A 119 12.82 6.96 6.58
CA MET A 119 12.11 8.06 5.94
C MET A 119 10.64 8.08 6.31
N LEU A 120 10.05 6.91 6.51
CA LEU A 120 8.65 6.83 6.94
C LEU A 120 8.48 7.23 8.41
N ARG A 121 9.50 7.02 9.26
CA ARG A 121 9.44 7.46 10.66
C ARG A 121 9.36 8.97 10.80
N ASP A 122 9.98 9.70 9.90
CA ASP A 122 9.89 11.16 9.92
C ASP A 122 8.47 11.62 9.70
N ILE A 123 7.69 10.85 8.96
CA ILE A 123 6.28 11.14 8.68
C ILE A 123 5.39 10.68 9.84
N PHE A 124 5.80 9.61 10.53
CA PHE A 124 5.03 9.01 11.63
C PHE A 124 5.88 8.95 12.89
N PRO A 125 6.02 10.06 13.62
CA PRO A 125 6.86 10.06 14.83
C PRO A 125 6.35 9.14 15.93
N HIS A 126 5.11 8.70 15.86
CA HIS A 126 4.51 7.80 16.85
C HIS A 126 4.55 6.33 16.44
N GLY A 127 5.25 6.02 15.36
CA GLY A 127 5.36 4.65 14.86
C GLY A 127 4.84 4.51 13.45
N VAL A 128 5.52 3.68 12.68
CA VAL A 128 5.17 3.44 11.27
C VAL A 128 4.14 2.32 11.15
N PHE A 129 4.11 1.44 12.12
CA PHE A 129 3.24 0.26 12.11
C PHE A 129 2.21 0.41 13.22
N GLY A 130 0.94 0.32 12.88
CA GLY A 130 -0.15 0.58 13.81
C GLY A 130 -0.12 -0.20 15.10
N GLY A 131 0.54 -1.34 15.13
CA GLY A 131 0.60 -2.18 16.31
C GLY A 131 1.66 -1.79 17.33
N GLU A 132 2.45 -0.79 17.07
CA GLU A 132 3.61 -0.46 17.89
C GLU A 132 3.37 0.57 18.97
N ARG A 133 2.17 0.96 19.15
CA ARG A 133 1.88 2.01 20.12
C ARG A 133 1.45 1.55 21.45
#